data_99c467d6144aaf386e12f10854112064
#
_entry.id   99c467d6144aaf386e12f10854112064
#
_cell.length_a   1.000
_cell.length_b   1.000
_cell.length_c   1.000
_cell.angle_alpha   90.00
_cell.angle_beta   90.00
_cell.angle_gamma   90.00
#
_symmetry.space_group_name_H-M   'P 1'
#
loop_
_entity.id
_entity.type
_entity.pdbx_description
1 polymer ?
#
loop_
_entity_poly.entity_id
_entity_poly.type
_entity_poly.pdbx_seq_one_letter_code
_entity_poly.pdbx_strand_id
1 'polypeptide(L)'
;KYELVENIFLKKSLHDFSTYLTLDTLKALFKISKLEINNSLHDVNLNQLKEKHLVQFYDRYATYNGSDPYKTPGIMSIIQHLESNFGTYVPIKGMNDITQSIYKLAKRQGIEFIFNTKVNEIVKDNKIVKGVIAGGKKYESDIVVSNADIKLTYKYLLKDIPTPKHIEKAERSSSAIIFYWGISKQFNQLDLHNVLFSENYKMEFDYIFNKKEVPNDNTIYINITSKDVEGDATKNSENWFVMINTPSDYGQNWDDLTKKLRSRVIKRINKIFNCKLEDLIVEESIMTPPIIENKTKSFRGALYGQSS
;
A
#
# COMPACT_ATOMS: atom_id res chain seq x y z
N LYS A 1 -23.35 -3.10 4.06
CA LYS A 1 -22.17 -3.45 4.88
C LYS A 1 -21.69 -2.25 5.70
N TYR A 2 -21.48 -1.10 5.08
CA TYR A 2 -20.98 0.12 5.75
C TYR A 2 -21.82 0.51 6.97
N GLU A 3 -23.14 0.64 6.85
CA GLU A 3 -24.06 0.98 7.96
C GLU A 3 -23.98 0.00 9.14
N LEU A 4 -23.63 -1.28 8.87
CA LEU A 4 -23.49 -2.29 9.93
C LEU A 4 -22.20 -2.15 10.72
N VAL A 5 -21.13 -1.66 10.08
CA VAL A 5 -19.80 -1.59 10.72
C VAL A 5 -19.44 -0.19 11.20
N GLU A 6 -20.06 0.86 10.65
CA GLU A 6 -19.71 2.24 10.92
C GLU A 6 -19.74 2.57 12.42
N ASN A 7 -20.86 2.28 13.08
CA ASN A 7 -21.06 2.63 14.48
C ASN A 7 -20.36 1.69 15.48
N ILE A 8 -19.87 0.54 15.02
CA ILE A 8 -19.24 -0.47 15.88
C ILE A 8 -17.72 -0.48 15.69
N PHE A 9 -17.29 -0.54 14.42
CA PHE A 9 -15.88 -0.78 14.08
C PHE A 9 -15.13 0.48 13.60
N LEU A 10 -15.83 1.47 13.03
CA LEU A 10 -15.19 2.66 12.49
C LEU A 10 -15.23 3.86 13.46
N LYS A 11 -16.30 3.97 14.27
CA LYS A 11 -16.50 5.10 15.19
C LYS A 11 -16.19 4.80 16.66
N LYS A 12 -15.94 3.54 17.01
CA LYS A 12 -15.67 3.10 18.39
C LYS A 12 -14.40 2.28 18.49
N SER A 13 -13.83 2.24 19.69
CA SER A 13 -12.68 1.39 19.98
C SER A 13 -13.10 -0.08 20.08
N LEU A 14 -12.39 -0.95 19.36
CA LEU A 14 -12.54 -2.40 19.49
C LEU A 14 -11.98 -2.96 20.80
N HIS A 15 -11.16 -2.18 21.51
CA HIS A 15 -10.61 -2.56 22.82
C HIS A 15 -11.50 -2.17 23.98
N ASP A 16 -12.58 -1.42 23.72
CA ASP A 16 -13.56 -1.07 24.73
C ASP A 16 -14.66 -2.13 24.78
N PHE A 17 -14.74 -2.87 25.90
CA PHE A 17 -15.71 -3.92 26.09
C PHE A 17 -17.16 -3.41 26.00
N SER A 18 -17.42 -2.17 26.39
CA SER A 18 -18.74 -1.53 26.30
C SER A 18 -19.26 -1.44 24.86
N THR A 19 -18.36 -1.38 23.87
CA THR A 19 -18.69 -1.38 22.43
C THR A 19 -19.49 -2.62 22.04
N TYR A 20 -19.19 -3.77 22.65
CA TYR A 20 -19.84 -5.06 22.35
C TYR A 20 -21.19 -5.25 23.06
N LEU A 21 -21.49 -4.44 24.07
CA LEU A 21 -22.72 -4.52 24.85
C LEU A 21 -23.82 -3.56 24.34
N THR A 22 -23.75 -3.09 23.11
CA THR A 22 -24.72 -2.16 22.54
C THR A 22 -25.79 -2.90 21.70
N LEU A 23 -26.98 -2.29 21.61
CA LEU A 23 -28.05 -2.79 20.73
C LEU A 23 -27.63 -2.84 19.25
N ASP A 24 -26.76 -1.93 18.83
CA ASP A 24 -26.24 -1.90 17.47
C ASP A 24 -25.32 -3.11 17.20
N THR A 25 -24.48 -3.47 18.16
CA THR A 25 -23.66 -4.70 18.07
C THR A 25 -24.54 -5.94 18.01
N LEU A 26 -25.57 -6.01 18.84
CA LEU A 26 -26.51 -7.14 18.81
C LEU A 26 -27.21 -7.25 17.45
N LYS A 27 -27.71 -6.13 16.90
CA LYS A 27 -28.30 -6.09 15.55
C LYS A 27 -27.33 -6.50 14.46
N ALA A 28 -26.05 -6.09 14.58
CA ALA A 28 -25.01 -6.45 13.63
C ALA A 28 -24.66 -7.93 13.67
N LEU A 29 -24.68 -8.56 14.86
CA LEU A 29 -24.49 -10.00 15.02
C LEU A 29 -25.55 -10.81 14.25
N PHE A 30 -26.83 -10.41 14.33
CA PHE A 30 -27.90 -11.04 13.53
C PHE A 30 -27.75 -10.85 12.02
N LYS A 31 -26.96 -9.88 11.58
CA LYS A 31 -26.71 -9.56 10.17
C LYS A 31 -25.27 -9.84 9.73
N ILE A 32 -24.51 -10.59 10.53
CA ILE A 32 -23.07 -10.83 10.30
C ILE A 32 -22.81 -11.50 8.94
N SER A 33 -23.74 -12.33 8.47
CA SER A 33 -23.65 -12.94 7.12
C SER A 33 -23.62 -11.92 5.99
N LYS A 34 -24.22 -10.73 6.20
CA LYS A 34 -24.18 -9.63 5.22
C LYS A 34 -22.81 -8.95 5.11
N LEU A 35 -21.92 -9.18 6.06
CA LEU A 35 -20.54 -8.68 6.02
C LEU A 35 -19.67 -9.48 5.09
N GLU A 36 -20.09 -10.71 4.74
CA GLU A 36 -19.40 -11.61 3.81
C GLU A 36 -17.92 -11.84 4.17
N ILE A 37 -17.66 -12.02 5.46
CA ILE A 37 -16.31 -12.23 5.99
C ILE A 37 -15.73 -13.56 5.50
N ASN A 38 -16.58 -14.55 5.25
CA ASN A 38 -16.18 -15.91 4.82
C ASN A 38 -16.05 -16.04 3.30
N ASN A 39 -16.52 -15.06 2.52
CA ASN A 39 -16.37 -15.03 1.08
C ASN A 39 -15.16 -14.17 0.70
N SER A 40 -14.50 -14.50 -0.40
CA SER A 40 -13.46 -13.62 -0.93
C SER A 40 -14.07 -12.35 -1.55
N LEU A 41 -13.27 -11.30 -1.68
CA LEU A 41 -13.67 -10.08 -2.39
C LEU A 41 -14.08 -10.40 -3.84
N HIS A 42 -13.33 -11.30 -4.49
CA HIS A 42 -13.66 -11.79 -5.83
C HIS A 42 -15.03 -12.45 -5.89
N ASP A 43 -15.34 -13.37 -4.96
CA ASP A 43 -16.64 -14.07 -4.95
C ASP A 43 -17.79 -13.09 -4.75
N VAL A 44 -17.62 -12.09 -3.89
CA VAL A 44 -18.61 -11.02 -3.67
C VAL A 44 -18.83 -10.23 -4.95
N ASN A 45 -17.76 -9.81 -5.61
CA ASN A 45 -17.85 -9.04 -6.85
C ASN A 45 -18.48 -9.88 -7.97
N LEU A 46 -18.07 -11.14 -8.13
CA LEU A 46 -18.61 -12.06 -9.13
C LEU A 46 -20.12 -12.31 -8.95
N ASN A 47 -20.59 -12.43 -7.71
CA ASN A 47 -21.99 -12.63 -7.40
C ASN A 47 -22.85 -11.38 -7.66
N GLN A 48 -22.29 -10.19 -7.52
CA GLN A 48 -23.01 -8.91 -7.68
C GLN A 48 -22.91 -8.35 -9.11
N LEU A 49 -21.79 -8.59 -9.78
CA LEU A 49 -21.47 -8.04 -11.10
C LEU A 49 -21.40 -9.17 -12.13
N LYS A 50 -22.15 -9.05 -13.21
CA LYS A 50 -22.18 -10.08 -14.26
C LYS A 50 -21.05 -9.92 -15.28
N GLU A 51 -20.57 -8.70 -15.46
CA GLU A 51 -19.57 -8.34 -16.47
C GLU A 51 -18.16 -8.55 -15.89
N LYS A 52 -17.35 -9.38 -16.56
CA LYS A 52 -16.03 -9.81 -16.07
C LYS A 52 -15.02 -8.67 -15.87
N HIS A 53 -15.06 -7.63 -16.69
CA HIS A 53 -14.15 -6.51 -16.56
C HIS A 53 -14.51 -5.62 -15.36
N LEU A 54 -15.81 -5.51 -15.03
CA LEU A 54 -16.23 -4.86 -13.79
C LEU A 54 -15.79 -5.68 -12.57
N VAL A 55 -15.91 -7.00 -12.61
CA VAL A 55 -15.38 -7.86 -11.53
C VAL A 55 -13.89 -7.62 -11.34
N GLN A 56 -13.11 -7.64 -12.41
CA GLN A 56 -11.67 -7.38 -12.36
C GLN A 56 -11.35 -5.97 -11.84
N PHE A 57 -12.10 -4.97 -12.27
CA PHE A 57 -11.96 -3.60 -11.80
C PHE A 57 -12.18 -3.50 -10.28
N TYR A 58 -13.25 -4.12 -9.77
CA TYR A 58 -13.56 -4.10 -8.34
C TYR A 58 -12.66 -5.03 -7.52
N ASP A 59 -12.13 -6.09 -8.08
CA ASP A 59 -11.13 -6.96 -7.44
C ASP A 59 -9.83 -6.19 -7.13
N ARG A 60 -9.53 -5.15 -7.92
CA ARG A 60 -8.35 -4.32 -7.69
C ARG A 60 -8.35 -3.63 -6.33
N TYR A 61 -9.50 -3.43 -5.69
CA TYR A 61 -9.56 -2.86 -4.35
C TYR A 61 -8.79 -3.67 -3.29
N ALA A 62 -8.53 -4.96 -3.52
CA ALA A 62 -7.64 -5.74 -2.67
C ALA A 62 -6.20 -5.20 -2.64
N THR A 63 -5.76 -4.52 -3.70
CA THR A 63 -4.42 -3.93 -3.77
C THR A 63 -4.22 -2.72 -2.86
N TYR A 64 -5.30 -2.13 -2.31
CA TYR A 64 -5.21 -1.11 -1.25
C TYR A 64 -4.51 -1.64 0.01
N ASN A 65 -4.56 -2.95 0.24
CA ASN A 65 -3.86 -3.63 1.33
C ASN A 65 -2.68 -4.48 0.81
N GLY A 66 -2.39 -4.39 -0.50
CA GLY A 66 -1.39 -5.25 -1.12
C GLY A 66 -1.72 -6.73 -1.01
N SER A 67 -3.02 -7.08 -1.08
CA SER A 67 -3.55 -8.43 -0.86
C SER A 67 -4.10 -9.05 -2.14
N ASP A 68 -4.31 -10.36 -2.10
CA ASP A 68 -4.89 -11.16 -3.18
C ASP A 68 -6.43 -11.10 -3.12
N PRO A 69 -7.15 -10.60 -4.14
CA PRO A 69 -8.60 -10.50 -4.13
C PRO A 69 -9.32 -11.84 -3.99
N TYR A 70 -8.65 -12.94 -4.35
CA TYR A 70 -9.19 -14.31 -4.22
C TYR A 70 -9.07 -14.88 -2.79
N LYS A 71 -8.36 -14.17 -1.91
CA LYS A 71 -8.18 -14.51 -0.49
C LYS A 71 -8.68 -13.42 0.46
N THR A 72 -8.68 -12.17 0.00
CA THR A 72 -9.11 -11.00 0.77
C THR A 72 -10.58 -11.14 1.16
N PRO A 73 -10.96 -10.92 2.44
CA PRO A 73 -12.35 -11.02 2.88
C PRO A 73 -13.28 -10.04 2.14
N GLY A 74 -14.48 -10.50 1.80
CA GLY A 74 -15.47 -9.73 1.04
C GLY A 74 -15.98 -8.46 1.73
N ILE A 75 -15.73 -8.32 3.04
CA ILE A 75 -15.99 -7.07 3.76
C ILE A 75 -15.19 -5.89 3.20
N MET A 76 -14.04 -6.14 2.57
CA MET A 76 -13.20 -5.10 1.96
C MET A 76 -13.90 -4.34 0.82
N SER A 77 -15.02 -4.84 0.29
CA SER A 77 -15.91 -4.09 -0.61
C SER A 77 -16.43 -2.77 0.01
N ILE A 78 -16.25 -2.54 1.31
CA ILE A 78 -16.52 -1.25 1.95
C ILE A 78 -15.66 -0.12 1.37
N ILE A 79 -14.43 -0.40 0.93
CA ILE A 79 -13.56 0.61 0.33
C ILE A 79 -14.21 1.27 -0.88
N GLN A 80 -14.86 0.48 -1.73
CA GLN A 80 -15.62 0.98 -2.90
C GLN A 80 -16.74 1.94 -2.47
N HIS A 81 -17.44 1.60 -1.38
CA HIS A 81 -18.48 2.46 -0.83
C HIS A 81 -17.90 3.79 -0.32
N LEU A 82 -16.76 3.76 0.36
CA LEU A 82 -16.11 4.97 0.84
C LEU A 82 -15.74 5.91 -0.31
N GLU A 83 -15.10 5.41 -1.35
CA GLU A 83 -14.75 6.21 -2.52
C GLU A 83 -15.97 6.78 -3.23
N SER A 84 -16.98 5.95 -3.51
CA SER A 84 -18.14 6.34 -4.30
C SER A 84 -19.09 7.29 -3.57
N ASN A 85 -19.19 7.20 -2.23
CA ASN A 85 -20.17 7.97 -1.46
C ASN A 85 -19.57 9.15 -0.70
N PHE A 86 -18.29 9.07 -0.30
CA PHE A 86 -17.61 10.17 0.42
C PHE A 86 -16.64 10.93 -0.47
N GLY A 87 -16.30 10.38 -1.63
CA GLY A 87 -15.35 10.96 -2.57
C GLY A 87 -13.89 10.71 -2.19
N THR A 88 -13.01 11.07 -3.11
CA THR A 88 -11.56 11.08 -2.93
C THR A 88 -11.04 12.49 -3.12
N TYR A 89 -10.06 12.89 -2.32
CA TYR A 89 -9.56 14.25 -2.29
C TYR A 89 -8.04 14.25 -2.32
N VAL A 90 -7.47 15.19 -3.05
CA VAL A 90 -6.04 15.46 -3.04
C VAL A 90 -5.79 16.89 -2.55
N PRO A 91 -4.79 17.14 -1.70
CA PRO A 91 -4.44 18.50 -1.33
C PRO A 91 -3.95 19.30 -2.54
N ILE A 92 -4.28 20.58 -2.59
CA ILE A 92 -3.93 21.49 -3.71
C ILE A 92 -2.41 21.48 -4.00
N LYS A 93 -1.59 21.32 -2.96
CA LYS A 93 -0.12 21.27 -3.07
C LYS A 93 0.44 19.84 -3.12
N GLY A 94 -0.41 18.85 -3.46
CA GLY A 94 -0.03 17.44 -3.50
C GLY A 94 0.00 16.76 -2.13
N MET A 95 0.15 15.44 -2.13
CA MET A 95 0.03 14.60 -0.93
C MET A 95 1.04 14.93 0.17
N ASN A 96 2.21 15.46 -0.16
CA ASN A 96 3.22 15.85 0.83
C ASN A 96 2.73 16.99 1.76
N ASP A 97 1.76 17.78 1.33
CA ASP A 97 1.23 18.89 2.14
C ASP A 97 0.52 18.39 3.41
N ILE A 98 -0.05 17.18 3.38
CA ILE A 98 -0.60 16.53 4.58
C ILE A 98 0.51 16.30 5.61
N THR A 99 1.63 15.72 5.18
CA THR A 99 2.80 15.45 6.05
C THR A 99 3.35 16.76 6.62
N GLN A 100 3.48 17.79 5.79
CA GLN A 100 3.99 19.10 6.22
C GLN A 100 3.03 19.79 7.20
N SER A 101 1.73 19.65 6.99
CA SER A 101 0.71 20.23 7.89
C SER A 101 0.73 19.56 9.26
N ILE A 102 0.81 18.22 9.31
CA ILE A 102 0.91 17.46 10.55
C ILE A 102 2.24 17.80 11.27
N TYR A 103 3.35 17.87 10.53
CA TYR A 103 4.66 18.27 11.09
C TYR A 103 4.62 19.67 11.74
N LYS A 104 4.04 20.65 11.05
CA LYS A 104 3.87 22.01 11.57
C LYS A 104 2.99 22.03 12.82
N LEU A 105 1.92 21.25 12.84
CA LEU A 105 1.06 21.11 14.02
C LEU A 105 1.83 20.51 15.20
N ALA A 106 2.55 19.41 14.97
CA ALA A 106 3.36 18.76 15.99
C ALA A 106 4.42 19.71 16.58
N LYS A 107 5.10 20.49 15.74
CA LYS A 107 6.04 21.53 16.18
C LYS A 107 5.37 22.59 17.08
N ARG A 108 4.16 23.04 16.72
CA ARG A 108 3.39 24.00 17.54
C ARG A 108 2.99 23.40 18.91
N GLN A 109 2.84 22.07 18.99
CA GLN A 109 2.56 21.34 20.23
C GLN A 109 3.83 21.04 21.05
N GLY A 110 4.99 21.54 20.63
CA GLY A 110 6.25 21.35 21.35
C GLY A 110 6.93 20.00 21.12
N ILE A 111 6.51 19.23 20.10
CA ILE A 111 7.14 17.95 19.78
C ILE A 111 8.51 18.20 19.17
N GLU A 112 9.52 17.55 19.72
CA GLU A 112 10.88 17.55 19.19
C GLU A 112 11.06 16.47 18.12
N PHE A 113 11.74 16.83 17.02
CA PHE A 113 12.07 15.92 15.93
C PHE A 113 13.57 15.78 15.81
N ILE A 114 14.06 14.56 15.87
CA ILE A 114 15.48 14.23 15.72
C ILE A 114 15.63 13.44 14.42
N PHE A 115 15.90 14.16 13.32
CA PHE A 115 16.08 13.58 11.99
C PHE A 115 17.46 12.94 11.83
N ASN A 116 17.61 12.10 10.80
CA ASN A 116 18.85 11.44 10.42
C ASN A 116 19.51 10.65 11.56
N THR A 117 18.72 10.24 12.56
CA THR A 117 19.20 9.57 13.76
C THR A 117 18.55 8.19 13.87
N LYS A 118 19.34 7.16 13.60
CA LYS A 118 18.87 5.78 13.64
C LYS A 118 18.65 5.34 15.10
N VAL A 119 17.46 4.80 15.37
CA VAL A 119 17.21 4.07 16.63
C VAL A 119 17.83 2.68 16.51
N ASN A 120 18.66 2.32 17.49
CA ASN A 120 19.43 1.08 17.52
C ASN A 120 18.79 0.02 18.42
N GLU A 121 18.07 0.48 19.48
CA GLU A 121 17.52 -0.39 20.51
C GLU A 121 16.36 0.29 21.24
N ILE A 122 15.36 -0.49 21.64
CA ILE A 122 14.36 -0.11 22.64
C ILE A 122 14.86 -0.66 23.99
N VAL A 123 15.25 0.25 24.88
CA VAL A 123 15.79 -0.07 26.20
C VAL A 123 14.66 -0.48 27.13
N LYS A 124 14.84 -1.59 27.81
CA LYS A 124 13.91 -2.07 28.84
C LYS A 124 14.66 -2.61 30.06
N ASP A 125 13.97 -2.56 31.17
CA ASP A 125 14.37 -3.23 32.44
C ASP A 125 13.25 -4.25 32.73
N ASN A 126 13.61 -5.53 32.67
CA ASN A 126 12.64 -6.63 32.69
C ASN A 126 11.57 -6.45 31.56
N LYS A 127 10.32 -6.17 31.93
CA LYS A 127 9.18 -5.96 31.00
C LYS A 127 8.79 -4.48 30.86
N ILE A 128 9.53 -3.56 31.50
CA ILE A 128 9.21 -2.13 31.52
C ILE A 128 10.13 -1.39 30.55
N VAL A 129 9.54 -0.65 29.62
CA VAL A 129 10.28 0.22 28.69
C VAL A 129 10.93 1.37 29.48
N LYS A 130 12.15 1.72 29.11
CA LYS A 130 12.96 2.79 29.71
C LYS A 130 13.41 3.83 28.69
N GLY A 131 13.03 3.69 27.43
CA GLY A 131 13.40 4.61 26.36
C GLY A 131 14.04 3.92 25.16
N VAL A 132 14.88 4.65 24.43
CA VAL A 132 15.58 4.16 23.22
C VAL A 132 17.03 4.58 23.22
N ILE A 133 17.88 3.82 22.51
CA ILE A 133 19.23 4.23 22.12
C ILE A 133 19.18 4.65 20.65
N ALA A 134 19.56 5.88 20.37
CA ALA A 134 19.61 6.44 19.03
C ALA A 134 20.86 7.32 18.87
N GLY A 135 21.61 7.12 17.77
CA GLY A 135 22.84 7.88 17.51
C GLY A 135 23.87 7.76 18.64
N GLY A 136 23.91 6.65 19.37
CA GLY A 136 24.82 6.43 20.50
C GLY A 136 24.39 7.09 21.80
N LYS A 137 23.25 7.81 21.84
CA LYS A 137 22.71 8.48 23.04
C LYS A 137 21.46 7.75 23.52
N LYS A 138 21.27 7.65 24.84
CA LYS A 138 20.03 7.16 25.45
C LYS A 138 19.03 8.31 25.59
N TYR A 139 17.79 8.06 25.15
CA TYR A 139 16.63 8.91 25.34
C TYR A 139 15.65 8.19 26.26
N GLU A 140 15.43 8.73 27.43
CA GLU A 140 14.56 8.14 28.46
C GLU A 140 13.09 8.45 28.14
N SER A 141 12.22 7.45 28.30
CA SER A 141 10.78 7.57 28.08
C SER A 141 10.04 6.40 28.75
N ASP A 142 8.87 6.68 29.29
CA ASP A 142 7.99 5.66 29.88
C ASP A 142 7.20 4.88 28.81
N ILE A 143 7.05 5.46 27.61
CA ILE A 143 6.34 4.85 26.49
C ILE A 143 7.18 5.02 25.21
N VAL A 144 7.27 3.95 24.43
CA VAL A 144 7.87 3.96 23.09
C VAL A 144 6.87 3.43 22.08
N VAL A 145 6.60 4.22 21.06
CA VAL A 145 5.77 3.82 19.92
C VAL A 145 6.68 3.55 18.72
N SER A 146 6.75 2.29 18.27
CA SER A 146 7.50 1.93 17.07
C SER A 146 6.59 1.98 15.85
N ASN A 147 6.91 2.84 14.89
CA ASN A 147 6.28 2.89 13.56
C ASN A 147 7.14 2.19 12.48
N ALA A 148 8.17 1.46 12.88
CA ALA A 148 8.92 0.58 11.99
C ALA A 148 8.13 -0.71 11.70
N ASP A 149 8.47 -1.43 10.63
CA ASP A 149 7.90 -2.76 10.37
C ASP A 149 8.04 -3.63 11.63
N ILE A 150 6.93 -4.28 12.00
CA ILE A 150 6.87 -5.03 13.25
C ILE A 150 7.91 -6.16 13.32
N LYS A 151 8.17 -6.84 12.19
CA LYS A 151 9.19 -7.89 12.13
C LYS A 151 10.59 -7.32 12.31
N LEU A 152 10.87 -6.15 11.73
CA LEU A 152 12.15 -5.46 11.91
C LEU A 152 12.28 -4.86 13.31
N THR A 153 11.18 -4.43 13.95
CA THR A 153 11.16 -4.00 15.33
C THR A 153 11.64 -5.12 16.25
N TYR A 154 11.07 -6.32 16.16
CA TYR A 154 11.56 -7.46 16.94
C TYR A 154 12.99 -7.84 16.59
N LYS A 155 13.32 -7.92 15.30
CA LYS A 155 14.64 -8.35 14.84
C LYS A 155 15.78 -7.43 15.27
N TYR A 156 15.55 -6.12 15.27
CA TYR A 156 16.62 -5.13 15.43
C TYR A 156 16.51 -4.25 16.68
N LEU A 157 15.30 -3.97 17.17
CA LEU A 157 15.10 -3.07 18.29
C LEU A 157 14.79 -3.78 19.60
N LEU A 158 14.24 -5.01 19.54
CA LEU A 158 13.87 -5.86 20.68
C LEU A 158 14.54 -7.22 20.56
N LYS A 159 15.85 -7.25 20.35
CA LYS A 159 16.65 -8.46 20.00
C LYS A 159 16.56 -9.61 20.99
N ASP A 160 16.31 -9.32 22.25
CA ASP A 160 16.17 -10.27 23.33
C ASP A 160 14.72 -10.79 23.52
N ILE A 161 13.79 -10.30 22.73
CA ILE A 161 12.41 -10.78 22.70
C ILE A 161 12.19 -11.57 21.40
N PRO A 162 11.85 -12.87 21.47
CA PRO A 162 11.57 -13.64 20.27
C PRO A 162 10.35 -13.09 19.52
N THR A 163 10.45 -13.00 18.22
CA THR A 163 9.31 -12.60 17.37
C THR A 163 8.14 -13.54 17.60
N PRO A 164 6.93 -13.04 17.91
CA PRO A 164 5.76 -13.89 18.05
C PRO A 164 5.49 -14.73 16.80
N LYS A 165 5.13 -16.00 16.97
CA LYS A 165 4.96 -16.96 15.85
C LYS A 165 3.98 -16.47 14.77
N HIS A 166 2.92 -15.77 15.14
CA HIS A 166 1.95 -15.22 14.18
C HIS A 166 2.55 -14.13 13.30
N ILE A 167 3.44 -13.29 13.87
CA ILE A 167 4.18 -12.25 13.11
C ILE A 167 5.23 -12.91 12.22
N GLU A 168 5.92 -13.94 12.74
CA GLU A 168 6.96 -14.66 12.00
C GLU A 168 6.40 -15.34 10.74
N LYS A 169 5.23 -15.97 10.86
CA LYS A 169 4.57 -16.75 9.81
C LYS A 169 3.66 -15.92 8.90
N ALA A 170 3.39 -14.67 9.26
CA ALA A 170 2.47 -13.83 8.50
C ALA A 170 2.94 -13.65 7.05
N GLU A 171 2.03 -13.87 6.11
CA GLU A 171 2.27 -13.59 4.70
C GLU A 171 2.49 -12.09 4.51
N ARG A 172 3.42 -11.72 3.65
CA ARG A 172 3.68 -10.32 3.33
C ARG A 172 2.78 -9.86 2.20
N SER A 173 2.41 -8.58 2.26
CA SER A 173 1.72 -7.93 1.17
C SER A 173 2.57 -7.95 -0.11
N SER A 174 1.96 -7.67 -1.24
CA SER A 174 2.71 -7.42 -2.46
C SER A 174 3.71 -6.27 -2.27
N SER A 175 4.75 -6.31 -3.08
CA SER A 175 5.65 -5.19 -3.35
C SER A 175 5.36 -4.60 -4.73
N ALA A 176 6.24 -3.77 -5.24
CA ALA A 176 6.14 -3.24 -6.59
C ALA A 176 7.51 -2.95 -7.20
N ILE A 177 7.56 -2.98 -8.53
CA ILE A 177 8.53 -2.21 -9.31
C ILE A 177 7.84 -0.94 -9.76
N ILE A 178 8.46 0.21 -9.48
CA ILE A 178 7.93 1.53 -9.79
C ILE A 178 8.91 2.27 -10.67
N PHE A 179 8.43 2.75 -11.80
CA PHE A 179 9.14 3.67 -12.66
C PHE A 179 8.57 5.07 -12.44
N TYR A 180 9.41 6.02 -12.10
CA TYR A 180 9.10 7.44 -12.09
C TYR A 180 9.64 8.02 -13.38
N TRP A 181 8.75 8.40 -14.30
CA TRP A 181 9.10 8.94 -15.59
C TRP A 181 8.70 10.38 -15.72
N GLY A 182 9.63 11.23 -16.11
CA GLY A 182 9.34 12.54 -16.70
C GLY A 182 9.03 12.36 -18.18
N ILE A 183 7.81 12.73 -18.60
CA ILE A 183 7.34 12.55 -19.98
C ILE A 183 7.25 13.92 -20.66
N SER A 184 7.97 14.11 -21.78
CA SER A 184 8.05 15.37 -22.52
C SER A 184 6.82 15.71 -23.39
N LYS A 185 5.67 15.05 -23.12
CA LYS A 185 4.43 15.19 -23.85
C LYS A 185 3.25 15.02 -22.90
N GLN A 186 2.11 15.68 -23.21
CA GLN A 186 0.85 15.42 -22.55
C GLN A 186 0.02 14.39 -23.30
N PHE A 187 -0.63 13.49 -22.55
CA PHE A 187 -1.53 12.46 -23.06
C PHE A 187 -2.97 12.79 -22.62
N ASN A 188 -3.74 13.46 -23.49
CA ASN A 188 -5.10 13.90 -23.19
C ASN A 188 -6.09 12.76 -22.92
N GLN A 189 -5.77 11.55 -23.37
CA GLN A 189 -6.56 10.33 -23.11
C GLN A 189 -6.27 9.68 -21.77
N LEU A 190 -5.30 10.17 -21.03
CA LEU A 190 -4.98 9.73 -19.68
C LEU A 190 -5.44 10.76 -18.66
N ASP A 191 -5.81 10.29 -17.47
CA ASP A 191 -6.24 11.09 -16.35
C ASP A 191 -5.30 10.85 -15.14
N LEU A 192 -5.66 11.37 -13.96
CA LEU A 192 -4.91 11.20 -12.72
C LEU A 192 -4.59 9.72 -12.44
N HIS A 193 -5.59 8.83 -12.61
CA HIS A 193 -5.47 7.40 -12.35
C HIS A 193 -5.82 6.59 -13.59
N ASN A 194 -4.89 5.76 -14.04
CA ASN A 194 -5.06 4.91 -15.20
C ASN A 194 -4.64 3.48 -14.88
N VAL A 195 -5.40 2.50 -15.34
CA VAL A 195 -5.09 1.08 -15.13
C VAL A 195 -5.19 0.31 -16.43
N LEU A 196 -4.11 -0.34 -16.81
CA LEU A 196 -4.05 -1.27 -17.93
C LEU A 196 -4.02 -2.69 -17.36
N PHE A 197 -5.17 -3.34 -17.29
CA PHE A 197 -5.30 -4.65 -16.65
C PHE A 197 -4.60 -5.78 -17.42
N SER A 198 -4.05 -6.78 -16.70
CA SER A 198 -3.63 -8.05 -17.28
C SER A 198 -4.84 -8.81 -17.85
N GLU A 199 -4.60 -9.67 -18.84
CA GLU A 199 -5.65 -10.52 -19.43
C GLU A 199 -6.15 -11.57 -18.43
N ASN A 200 -5.27 -12.12 -17.59
CA ASN A 200 -5.60 -13.12 -16.59
C ASN A 200 -5.21 -12.67 -15.18
N TYR A 201 -6.13 -11.96 -14.54
CA TYR A 201 -5.92 -11.35 -13.22
C TYR A 201 -5.67 -12.39 -12.11
N LYS A 202 -6.37 -13.53 -12.16
CA LYS A 202 -6.15 -14.62 -11.20
C LYS A 202 -4.73 -15.18 -11.28
N MET A 203 -4.25 -15.38 -12.50
CA MET A 203 -2.89 -15.87 -12.71
C MET A 203 -1.84 -14.86 -12.24
N GLU A 204 -2.08 -13.55 -12.43
CA GLU A 204 -1.20 -12.50 -11.92
C GLU A 204 -1.01 -12.62 -10.40
N PHE A 205 -2.09 -12.75 -9.64
CA PHE A 205 -2.01 -12.89 -8.18
C PHE A 205 -1.43 -14.25 -7.73
N ASP A 206 -1.69 -15.33 -8.46
CA ASP A 206 -1.05 -16.62 -8.20
C ASP A 206 0.48 -16.54 -8.32
N TYR A 207 0.98 -15.87 -9.34
CA TYR A 207 2.42 -15.64 -9.48
C TYR A 207 2.98 -14.80 -8.33
N ILE A 208 2.32 -13.71 -7.96
CA ILE A 208 2.79 -12.81 -6.90
C ILE A 208 2.78 -13.50 -5.54
N PHE A 209 1.66 -14.15 -5.16
CA PHE A 209 1.46 -14.64 -3.80
C PHE A 209 1.82 -16.10 -3.57
N ASN A 210 1.69 -16.97 -4.57
CA ASN A 210 2.00 -18.38 -4.39
C ASN A 210 3.38 -18.73 -4.96
N LYS A 211 3.67 -18.35 -6.21
CA LYS A 211 4.96 -18.67 -6.86
C LYS A 211 6.09 -17.74 -6.44
N LYS A 212 5.78 -16.55 -5.90
CA LYS A 212 6.74 -15.48 -5.55
C LYS A 212 7.58 -15.03 -6.75
N GLU A 213 6.94 -14.96 -7.91
CA GLU A 213 7.52 -14.59 -9.19
C GLU A 213 6.79 -13.39 -9.80
N VAL A 214 7.47 -12.67 -10.69
CA VAL A 214 6.85 -11.58 -11.47
C VAL A 214 6.21 -12.19 -12.70
N PRO A 215 4.88 -12.08 -12.90
CA PRO A 215 4.20 -12.63 -14.06
C PRO A 215 4.65 -11.97 -15.36
N ASN A 216 4.42 -12.64 -16.49
CA ASN A 216 4.75 -12.08 -17.80
C ASN A 216 3.74 -11.03 -18.27
N ASP A 217 2.47 -11.21 -17.92
CA ASP A 217 1.39 -10.25 -18.15
C ASP A 217 1.00 -9.62 -16.81
N ASN A 218 1.20 -8.31 -16.72
CA ASN A 218 1.01 -7.55 -15.50
C ASN A 218 -0.02 -6.44 -15.69
N THR A 219 -0.77 -6.19 -14.65
CA THR A 219 -1.52 -4.93 -14.55
C THR A 219 -0.54 -3.78 -14.35
N ILE A 220 -0.69 -2.74 -15.17
CA ILE A 220 0.11 -1.51 -15.10
C ILE A 220 -0.79 -0.41 -14.54
N TYR A 221 -0.40 0.18 -13.42
CA TYR A 221 -1.03 1.37 -12.87
C TYR A 221 -0.18 2.59 -13.20
N ILE A 222 -0.81 3.63 -13.76
CA ILE A 222 -0.16 4.90 -14.07
C ILE A 222 -0.89 6.01 -13.32
N ASN A 223 -0.17 6.70 -12.44
CA ASN A 223 -0.66 7.90 -11.78
C ASN A 223 0.07 9.12 -12.34
N ILE A 224 -0.67 10.17 -12.66
CA ILE A 224 -0.16 11.40 -13.28
C ILE A 224 -0.64 12.58 -12.47
N THR A 225 0.08 12.92 -11.39
CA THR A 225 -0.38 13.95 -10.45
C THR A 225 -0.43 15.34 -11.08
N SER A 226 0.37 15.61 -12.12
CA SER A 226 0.33 16.87 -12.88
C SER A 226 -0.98 17.13 -13.63
N LYS A 227 -1.91 16.15 -13.66
CA LYS A 227 -3.28 16.39 -14.15
C LYS A 227 -4.09 17.29 -13.22
N ASP A 228 -3.86 17.17 -11.89
CA ASP A 228 -4.63 17.86 -10.87
C ASP A 228 -3.80 18.80 -9.99
N VAL A 229 -2.47 18.58 -9.92
CA VAL A 229 -1.57 19.37 -9.08
C VAL A 229 -0.66 20.22 -9.95
N GLU A 230 -0.91 21.53 -9.94
CA GLU A 230 -0.07 22.50 -10.66
C GLU A 230 1.36 22.48 -10.13
N GLY A 231 2.33 22.39 -11.02
CA GLY A 231 3.77 22.40 -10.68
C GLY A 231 4.39 21.03 -10.50
N ASP A 232 3.62 19.93 -10.53
CA ASP A 232 4.15 18.56 -10.45
C ASP A 232 4.87 18.13 -11.74
N ALA A 233 4.69 18.85 -12.83
CA ALA A 233 5.47 18.70 -14.05
C ALA A 233 5.75 20.05 -14.70
N THR A 234 6.75 20.12 -15.59
CA THR A 234 7.01 21.30 -16.41
C THR A 234 5.94 21.49 -17.48
N LYS A 235 5.85 22.69 -18.06
CA LYS A 235 4.83 23.01 -19.07
C LYS A 235 4.89 22.03 -20.24
N ASN A 236 3.74 21.54 -20.69
CA ASN A 236 3.56 20.57 -21.78
C ASN A 236 4.18 19.18 -21.53
N SER A 237 4.47 18.84 -20.28
CA SER A 237 4.99 17.53 -19.88
C SER A 237 4.12 16.91 -18.78
N GLU A 238 4.42 15.67 -18.43
CA GLU A 238 3.74 14.92 -17.37
C GLU A 238 4.74 14.19 -16.49
N ASN A 239 4.39 13.99 -15.23
CA ASN A 239 5.09 13.12 -14.30
C ASN A 239 4.34 11.80 -14.18
N TRP A 240 4.93 10.69 -14.60
CA TRP A 240 4.31 9.39 -14.53
C TRP A 240 4.88 8.55 -13.39
N PHE A 241 4.01 8.14 -12.47
CA PHE A 241 4.28 7.09 -11.51
C PHE A 241 3.71 5.78 -12.08
N VAL A 242 4.57 4.94 -12.63
CA VAL A 242 4.18 3.68 -13.29
C VAL A 242 4.51 2.52 -12.37
N MET A 243 3.48 1.89 -11.80
CA MET A 243 3.61 0.85 -10.80
C MET A 243 3.11 -0.50 -11.34
N ILE A 244 3.92 -1.52 -11.11
CA ILE A 244 3.57 -2.92 -11.36
C ILE A 244 3.71 -3.69 -10.06
N ASN A 245 2.63 -4.36 -9.63
CA ASN A 245 2.70 -5.20 -8.46
C ASN A 245 3.62 -6.40 -8.68
N THR A 246 4.43 -6.68 -7.67
CA THR A 246 5.37 -7.81 -7.65
C THR A 246 5.29 -8.53 -6.32
N PRO A 247 5.83 -9.76 -6.20
CA PRO A 247 6.08 -10.32 -4.89
C PRO A 247 7.04 -9.43 -4.10
N SER A 248 7.02 -9.56 -2.78
CA SER A 248 8.09 -9.06 -1.92
C SER A 248 9.43 -9.71 -2.26
N ASP A 249 10.53 -9.17 -1.73
CA ASP A 249 11.87 -9.71 -1.99
C ASP A 249 12.09 -11.08 -1.32
N TYR A 250 12.27 -12.08 -2.14
CA TYR A 250 12.65 -13.45 -1.76
C TYR A 250 13.99 -13.88 -2.39
N GLY A 251 14.78 -12.91 -2.89
CA GLY A 251 16.08 -13.16 -3.53
C GLY A 251 16.01 -13.27 -5.05
N GLN A 252 14.96 -12.73 -5.67
CA GLN A 252 14.85 -12.67 -7.13
C GLN A 252 15.96 -11.79 -7.74
N ASN A 253 16.30 -12.02 -9.01
CA ASN A 253 17.22 -11.15 -9.75
C ASN A 253 16.47 -9.88 -10.20
N TRP A 254 16.40 -8.90 -9.30
CA TRP A 254 15.63 -7.67 -9.52
C TRP A 254 16.19 -6.81 -10.66
N ASP A 255 17.48 -6.83 -10.93
CA ASP A 255 18.09 -6.06 -12.03
C ASP A 255 17.62 -6.57 -13.39
N ASP A 256 17.65 -7.89 -13.60
CA ASP A 256 17.17 -8.52 -14.83
C ASP A 256 15.65 -8.39 -14.98
N LEU A 257 14.91 -8.64 -13.89
CA LEU A 257 13.44 -8.52 -13.88
C LEU A 257 12.99 -7.08 -14.20
N THR A 258 13.65 -6.08 -13.66
CA THR A 258 13.34 -4.66 -13.90
C THR A 258 13.56 -4.29 -15.38
N LYS A 259 14.67 -4.71 -15.97
CA LYS A 259 14.93 -4.46 -17.40
C LYS A 259 13.88 -5.12 -18.31
N LYS A 260 13.54 -6.38 -18.04
CA LYS A 260 12.52 -7.12 -18.80
C LYS A 260 11.15 -6.49 -18.64
N LEU A 261 10.79 -6.10 -17.42
CA LEU A 261 9.50 -5.49 -17.11
C LEU A 261 9.36 -4.12 -17.75
N ARG A 262 10.41 -3.27 -17.65
CA ARG A 262 10.45 -1.97 -18.32
C ARG A 262 10.16 -2.08 -19.82
N SER A 263 10.85 -2.99 -20.50
CA SER A 263 10.66 -3.21 -21.93
C SER A 263 9.22 -3.65 -22.26
N ARG A 264 8.65 -4.56 -21.45
CA ARG A 264 7.27 -5.02 -21.65
C ARG A 264 6.24 -3.91 -21.43
N VAL A 265 6.42 -3.11 -20.36
CA VAL A 265 5.55 -1.98 -20.04
C VAL A 265 5.55 -0.96 -21.17
N ILE A 266 6.73 -0.56 -21.63
CA ILE A 266 6.90 0.40 -22.73
C ILE A 266 6.25 -0.14 -24.01
N LYS A 267 6.53 -1.39 -24.36
CA LYS A 267 5.93 -2.04 -25.56
C LYS A 267 4.40 -2.04 -25.50
N ARG A 268 3.83 -2.31 -24.34
CA ARG A 268 2.37 -2.31 -24.14
C ARG A 268 1.77 -0.92 -24.27
N ILE A 269 2.39 0.08 -23.64
CA ILE A 269 1.99 1.48 -23.71
C ILE A 269 2.08 1.98 -25.17
N ASN A 270 3.18 1.70 -25.87
CA ASN A 270 3.36 2.07 -27.28
C ASN A 270 2.24 1.52 -28.15
N LYS A 271 1.88 0.23 -27.94
CA LYS A 271 0.79 -0.41 -28.68
C LYS A 271 -0.56 0.24 -28.41
N ILE A 272 -0.87 0.59 -27.16
CA ILE A 272 -2.18 1.15 -26.77
C ILE A 272 -2.33 2.59 -27.25
N PHE A 273 -1.29 3.41 -27.08
CA PHE A 273 -1.34 4.85 -27.35
C PHE A 273 -0.74 5.24 -28.70
N ASN A 274 -0.30 4.27 -29.49
CA ASN A 274 0.36 4.48 -30.78
C ASN A 274 1.48 5.54 -30.70
N CYS A 275 2.41 5.34 -29.76
CA CYS A 275 3.54 6.26 -29.52
C CYS A 275 4.87 5.52 -29.47
N LYS A 276 5.97 6.26 -29.36
CA LYS A 276 7.29 5.77 -29.02
C LYS A 276 7.66 6.36 -27.66
N LEU A 277 7.23 5.69 -26.60
CA LEU A 277 7.38 6.21 -25.22
C LEU A 277 8.83 6.41 -24.84
N GLU A 278 9.74 5.57 -25.37
CA GLU A 278 11.18 5.67 -25.14
C GLU A 278 11.73 7.05 -25.50
N ASP A 279 11.23 7.63 -26.59
CA ASP A 279 11.68 8.94 -27.09
C ASP A 279 11.09 10.09 -26.25
N LEU A 280 10.07 9.81 -25.43
CA LEU A 280 9.38 10.79 -24.62
C LEU A 280 9.84 10.80 -23.15
N ILE A 281 10.48 9.74 -22.69
CA ILE A 281 11.04 9.66 -21.33
C ILE A 281 12.31 10.52 -21.28
N VAL A 282 12.25 11.65 -20.58
CA VAL A 282 13.39 12.56 -20.41
C VAL A 282 14.09 12.40 -19.06
N GLU A 283 13.41 11.85 -18.08
CA GLU A 283 13.94 11.55 -16.75
C GLU A 283 13.37 10.21 -16.27
N GLU A 284 14.20 9.42 -15.59
CA GLU A 284 13.80 8.15 -15.04
C GLU A 284 14.42 7.89 -13.66
N SER A 285 13.61 7.45 -12.73
CA SER A 285 14.06 6.84 -11.48
C SER A 285 13.27 5.55 -11.23
N ILE A 286 13.92 4.58 -10.60
CA ILE A 286 13.33 3.25 -10.43
C ILE A 286 13.36 2.85 -8.96
N MET A 287 12.26 2.28 -8.47
CA MET A 287 12.20 1.61 -7.19
C MET A 287 11.87 0.12 -7.37
N THR A 288 12.65 -0.73 -6.73
CA THR A 288 12.47 -2.18 -6.68
C THR A 288 12.23 -2.61 -5.23
N PRO A 289 11.72 -3.83 -4.96
CA PRO A 289 11.50 -4.30 -3.60
C PRO A 289 12.72 -4.15 -2.66
N PRO A 290 13.97 -4.48 -3.06
CA PRO A 290 15.15 -4.21 -2.21
C PRO A 290 15.39 -2.72 -1.94
N ILE A 291 15.15 -1.85 -2.94
CA ILE A 291 15.31 -0.39 -2.76
C ILE A 291 14.22 0.14 -1.82
N ILE A 292 12.97 -0.36 -1.94
CA ILE A 292 11.86 -0.02 -1.04
C ILE A 292 12.24 -0.43 0.40
N GLU A 293 12.70 -1.67 0.62
CA GLU A 293 13.15 -2.12 1.95
C GLU A 293 14.25 -1.21 2.51
N ASN A 294 15.23 -0.89 1.70
CA ASN A 294 16.34 -0.04 2.15
C ASN A 294 15.88 1.36 2.55
N LYS A 295 15.00 1.99 1.76
CA LYS A 295 14.53 3.36 1.98
C LYS A 295 13.48 3.45 3.09
N THR A 296 12.52 2.52 3.13
CA THR A 296 11.35 2.60 4.02
C THR A 296 11.49 1.73 5.27
N LYS A 297 12.47 0.82 5.28
CA LYS A 297 12.62 -0.21 6.33
C LYS A 297 11.37 -1.08 6.46
N SER A 298 10.68 -1.36 5.36
CA SER A 298 9.64 -2.39 5.30
C SER A 298 10.25 -3.74 4.98
N PHE A 299 9.95 -4.75 5.76
CA PHE A 299 10.55 -6.09 5.60
C PHE A 299 10.26 -6.66 4.20
N ARG A 300 11.32 -7.04 3.46
CA ARG A 300 11.27 -7.53 2.08
C ARG A 300 10.65 -6.56 1.07
N GLY A 301 10.64 -5.28 1.37
CA GLY A 301 10.02 -4.27 0.52
C GLY A 301 8.50 -4.38 0.39
N ALA A 302 7.82 -5.07 1.31
CA ALA A 302 6.36 -5.17 1.33
C ALA A 302 5.74 -3.78 1.50
N LEU A 303 4.79 -3.39 0.62
CA LEU A 303 4.23 -2.03 0.63
C LEU A 303 3.35 -1.76 1.85
N TYR A 304 2.66 -2.77 2.36
CA TYR A 304 1.68 -2.65 3.44
C TYR A 304 2.00 -3.55 4.65
N GLY A 305 3.19 -4.10 4.71
CA GLY A 305 3.62 -4.99 5.78
C GLY A 305 3.02 -6.39 5.65
N GLN A 306 2.10 -6.76 6.55
CA GLN A 306 1.40 -8.05 6.51
C GLN A 306 0.22 -8.00 5.55
N SER A 307 0.04 -9.06 4.75
CA SER A 307 -1.16 -9.27 3.93
C SER A 307 -2.38 -9.57 4.80
N SER A 308 -3.55 -9.17 4.37
CA SER A 308 -4.84 -9.46 5.01
C SER A 308 -5.40 -10.82 4.58
#